data_3d712d14d4d695b59c066b8bf9e9e6f4
#
_entry.id   3d712d14d4d695b59c066b8bf9e9e6f4
#
_cell.length_a   1.000
_cell.length_b   1.000
_cell.length_c   1.000
_cell.angle_alpha   90.00
_cell.angle_beta   90.00
_cell.angle_gamma   90.00
#
_symmetry.space_group_name_H-M   'P 1'
#
loop_
_entity.id
_entity.type
_entity.pdbx_description
1 polymer ?
#
loop_
_entity_poly.entity_id
_entity_poly.type
_entity_poly.pdbx_seq_one_letter_code
_entity_poly.pdbx_strand_id
1 'polypeptide(L)'
;MIASVRGKVLEISLDHAVVEVGGVGLEVRTTPATLATLRRGDEASLATALVVREDSLTLFGFADNHAKELFGLLLTVSGIGPRLALATLAVLEPDALRAALADGNLTALTQVPGIGRKGAERLVIELRDKVGALPGLASPAEGPAGGVRTAVVEALLGLGFPAKQAEQTVDGVLAENGVSDTAGVLRKALTTLGRKR
;
A
#
# COMPACT_ATOMS: atom_id res chain seq x y z
N MET A 1 7.17 14.41 -0.13
CA MET A 1 6.34 13.34 0.51
C MET A 1 7.15 12.64 1.58
N ILE A 2 6.58 12.38 2.76
CA ILE A 2 7.26 11.66 3.86
C ILE A 2 6.78 10.20 3.79
N ALA A 3 7.64 9.29 3.32
CA ALA A 3 7.28 7.91 3.03
C ALA A 3 7.58 6.93 4.18
N SER A 4 8.50 7.30 5.06
CA SER A 4 8.84 6.58 6.28
C SER A 4 9.42 7.55 7.30
N VAL A 5 9.31 7.18 8.58
CA VAL A 5 9.89 7.90 9.71
C VAL A 5 10.65 6.89 10.56
N ARG A 6 11.91 7.19 10.90
CA ARG A 6 12.71 6.39 11.83
C ARG A 6 13.34 7.29 12.87
N GLY A 7 13.18 6.93 14.14
CA GLY A 7 13.77 7.66 15.24
C GLY A 7 13.24 7.24 16.59
N LYS A 8 13.62 7.99 17.64
CA LYS A 8 13.25 7.71 19.01
C LYS A 8 11.81 8.09 19.30
N VAL A 9 11.04 7.21 19.90
CA VAL A 9 9.67 7.48 20.36
C VAL A 9 9.72 8.36 21.62
N LEU A 10 9.25 9.59 21.48
CA LEU A 10 9.20 10.56 22.59
C LEU A 10 7.94 10.40 23.43
N GLU A 11 6.80 10.16 22.76
CA GLU A 11 5.49 10.09 23.37
C GLU A 11 4.61 9.05 22.66
N ILE A 12 3.72 8.42 23.42
CA ILE A 12 2.66 7.54 22.90
C ILE A 12 1.35 7.99 23.55
N SER A 13 0.40 8.38 22.73
CA SER A 13 -0.97 8.77 23.09
C SER A 13 -1.98 7.70 22.61
N LEU A 14 -3.28 7.99 22.71
CA LEU A 14 -4.32 7.02 22.33
C LEU A 14 -4.49 6.84 20.83
N ASP A 15 -4.13 7.86 20.03
CA ASP A 15 -4.36 7.91 18.57
C ASP A 15 -3.12 8.31 17.77
N HIS A 16 -2.01 8.62 18.46
CA HIS A 16 -0.75 9.03 17.82
C HIS A 16 0.48 8.71 18.67
N ALA A 17 1.63 8.71 18.03
CA ALA A 17 2.93 8.75 18.70
C ALA A 17 3.74 9.93 18.18
N VAL A 18 4.68 10.43 19.00
CA VAL A 18 5.66 11.43 18.58
C VAL A 18 7.01 10.74 18.39
N VAL A 19 7.55 10.82 17.18
CA VAL A 19 8.85 10.24 16.81
C VAL A 19 9.84 11.37 16.51
N GLU A 20 10.98 11.34 17.18
CA GLU A 20 12.06 12.32 16.96
C GLU A 20 12.91 11.93 15.75
N VAL A 21 13.04 12.85 14.81
CA VAL A 21 13.88 12.70 13.64
C VAL A 21 14.78 13.92 13.51
N GLY A 22 16.07 13.75 13.76
CA GLY A 22 17.02 14.85 13.64
C GLY A 22 16.74 16.06 14.55
N GLY A 23 16.21 15.84 15.75
CA GLY A 23 15.84 16.89 16.70
C GLY A 23 14.45 17.47 16.51
N VAL A 24 13.68 16.97 15.54
CA VAL A 24 12.27 17.38 15.29
C VAL A 24 11.32 16.25 15.73
N GLY A 25 10.36 16.56 16.61
CA GLY A 25 9.29 15.66 16.99
C GLY A 25 8.18 15.66 15.94
N LEU A 26 7.96 14.53 15.28
CA LEU A 26 6.88 14.34 14.31
C LEU A 26 5.71 13.62 14.98
N GLU A 27 4.54 14.27 15.04
CA GLU A 27 3.30 13.60 15.43
C GLU A 27 2.84 12.68 14.31
N VAL A 28 2.71 11.39 14.60
CA VAL A 28 2.31 10.36 13.65
C VAL A 28 1.04 9.69 14.13
N ARG A 29 -0.07 9.93 13.44
CA ARG A 29 -1.36 9.28 13.73
C ARG A 29 -1.33 7.84 13.24
N THR A 30 -1.78 6.93 14.08
CA THR A 30 -1.68 5.51 13.75
C THR A 30 -2.77 4.67 14.42
N THR A 31 -2.84 3.38 14.06
CA THR A 31 -3.80 2.44 14.64
C THR A 31 -3.38 2.00 16.04
N PRO A 32 -4.33 1.58 16.90
CA PRO A 32 -4.01 1.01 18.21
C PRO A 32 -3.07 -0.19 18.13
N ALA A 33 -3.20 -1.04 17.11
CA ALA A 33 -2.31 -2.17 16.88
C ALA A 33 -0.86 -1.72 16.66
N THR A 34 -0.63 -0.68 15.85
CA THR A 34 0.70 -0.10 15.64
C THR A 34 1.22 0.55 16.94
N LEU A 35 0.38 1.31 17.66
CA LEU A 35 0.80 1.92 18.96
C LEU A 35 1.26 0.86 19.97
N ALA A 36 0.60 -0.30 20.00
CA ALA A 36 0.95 -1.39 20.92
C ALA A 36 2.36 -1.97 20.65
N THR A 37 2.90 -1.79 19.45
CA THR A 37 4.28 -2.22 19.11
C THR A 37 5.34 -1.23 19.55
N LEU A 38 4.97 0.02 19.84
CA LEU A 38 5.90 1.09 20.20
C LEU A 38 6.20 1.11 21.70
N ARG A 39 7.40 1.56 22.04
CA ARG A 39 7.80 1.82 23.44
C ARG A 39 8.47 3.18 23.52
N ARG A 40 8.07 3.97 24.52
CA ARG A 40 8.67 5.28 24.77
C ARG A 40 10.16 5.11 25.09
N GLY A 41 10.99 5.87 24.40
CA GLY A 41 12.44 5.87 24.56
C GLY A 41 13.18 4.95 23.59
N ASP A 42 12.49 3.98 22.97
CA ASP A 42 13.09 3.08 21.98
C ASP A 42 13.06 3.69 20.57
N GLU A 43 13.91 3.18 19.69
CA GLU A 43 13.84 3.50 18.25
C GLU A 43 12.67 2.75 17.60
N ALA A 44 11.93 3.47 16.77
CA ALA A 44 10.89 2.90 15.94
C ALA A 44 11.08 3.31 14.46
N SER A 45 10.59 2.45 13.57
CA SER A 45 10.49 2.74 12.14
C SER A 45 9.06 2.52 11.70
N LEU A 46 8.43 3.54 11.13
CA LEU A 46 7.05 3.50 10.65
C LEU A 46 7.02 3.81 9.17
N ALA A 47 6.24 3.04 8.41
CA ALA A 47 5.85 3.40 7.05
C ALA A 47 4.82 4.52 7.13
N THR A 48 5.01 5.64 6.40
CA THR A 48 4.15 6.81 6.58
C THR A 48 3.49 7.28 5.30
N ALA A 49 2.32 7.90 5.47
CA ALA A 49 1.58 8.60 4.43
C ALA A 49 1.29 10.04 4.90
N LEU A 50 1.77 11.03 4.16
CA LEU A 50 1.50 12.44 4.43
C LEU A 50 0.23 12.86 3.69
N VAL A 51 -0.76 13.32 4.43
CA VAL A 51 -1.98 13.93 3.89
C VAL A 51 -1.88 15.45 4.05
N VAL A 52 -1.90 16.13 2.92
CA VAL A 52 -1.82 17.59 2.83
C VAL A 52 -3.21 18.14 2.53
N ARG A 53 -3.66 19.14 3.32
CA ARG A 53 -4.87 19.92 3.10
C ARG A 53 -4.53 21.39 3.14
N GLU A 54 -5.46 22.25 2.80
CA GLU A 54 -5.26 23.70 2.79
C GLU A 54 -4.81 24.23 4.16
N ASP A 55 -5.34 23.66 5.24
CA ASP A 55 -5.18 24.10 6.62
C ASP A 55 -4.35 23.17 7.50
N SER A 56 -3.90 22.00 6.97
CA SER A 56 -3.25 20.97 7.79
C SER A 56 -2.33 20.07 7.03
N LEU A 57 -1.28 19.63 7.73
CA LEU A 57 -0.37 18.54 7.34
C LEU A 57 -0.53 17.44 8.38
N THR A 58 -1.04 16.28 7.98
CA THR A 58 -1.22 15.16 8.90
C THR A 58 -0.40 13.97 8.42
N LEU A 59 0.46 13.45 9.29
CA LEU A 59 1.25 12.26 9.04
C LEU A 59 0.56 11.05 9.64
N PHE A 60 0.29 10.05 8.81
CA PHE A 60 -0.24 8.76 9.22
C PHE A 60 0.87 7.73 9.17
N GLY A 61 0.98 6.85 10.18
CA GLY A 61 2.01 5.85 10.28
C GLY A 61 1.44 4.45 10.45
N PHE A 62 2.21 3.47 9.98
CA PHE A 62 1.84 2.06 9.97
C PHE A 62 3.06 1.22 10.31
N ALA A 63 2.85 0.05 10.87
CA ALA A 63 3.93 -0.88 11.22
C ALA A 63 4.72 -1.34 9.97
N ASP A 64 4.04 -1.41 8.83
CA ASP A 64 4.61 -1.89 7.57
C ASP A 64 4.04 -1.18 6.34
N ASN A 65 4.63 -1.46 5.17
CA ASN A 65 4.18 -0.90 3.91
C ASN A 65 2.83 -1.47 3.45
N HIS A 66 2.48 -2.69 3.85
CA HIS A 66 1.23 -3.33 3.46
C HIS A 66 0.01 -2.57 4.03
N ALA A 67 0.03 -2.25 5.33
CA ALA A 67 -1.01 -1.43 5.95
C ALA A 67 -1.07 -0.01 5.35
N LYS A 68 0.10 0.59 5.04
CA LYS A 68 0.18 1.89 4.38
C LYS A 68 -0.42 1.86 2.96
N GLU A 69 -0.18 0.83 2.18
CA GLU A 69 -0.73 0.67 0.83
C GLU A 69 -2.26 0.54 0.87
N LEU A 70 -2.78 -0.27 1.79
CA LEU A 70 -4.22 -0.39 2.01
C LEU A 70 -4.84 0.96 2.43
N PHE A 71 -4.17 1.72 3.31
CA PHE A 71 -4.61 3.08 3.64
C PHE A 71 -4.69 3.94 2.38
N GLY A 72 -3.67 3.91 1.53
CA GLY A 72 -3.66 4.63 0.26
C GLY A 72 -4.80 4.22 -0.67
N LEU A 73 -5.08 2.92 -0.78
CA LEU A 73 -6.19 2.41 -1.58
C LEU A 73 -7.55 2.86 -1.04
N LEU A 74 -7.75 2.81 0.28
CA LEU A 74 -8.98 3.30 0.90
C LEU A 74 -9.26 4.76 0.58
N LEU A 75 -8.21 5.60 0.54
CA LEU A 75 -8.33 7.02 0.19
C LEU A 75 -8.75 7.27 -1.27
N THR A 76 -8.61 6.30 -2.16
CA THR A 76 -9.08 6.42 -3.55
C THR A 76 -10.59 6.31 -3.68
N VAL A 77 -11.27 5.77 -2.65
CA VAL A 77 -12.72 5.54 -2.67
C VAL A 77 -13.46 6.81 -2.27
N SER A 78 -14.41 7.23 -3.10
CA SER A 78 -15.21 8.42 -2.81
C SER A 78 -15.98 8.29 -1.49
N GLY A 79 -15.82 9.30 -0.63
CA GLY A 79 -16.43 9.34 0.70
C GLY A 79 -15.61 8.68 1.81
N ILE A 80 -14.44 8.11 1.50
CA ILE A 80 -13.51 7.60 2.49
C ILE A 80 -12.38 8.62 2.70
N GLY A 81 -12.46 9.35 3.80
CA GLY A 81 -11.39 10.27 4.21
C GLY A 81 -10.34 9.58 5.08
N PRO A 82 -9.21 10.28 5.39
CA PRO A 82 -8.09 9.70 6.14
C PRO A 82 -8.47 9.16 7.53
N ARG A 83 -9.39 9.84 8.23
CA ARG A 83 -9.88 9.37 9.53
C ARG A 83 -10.63 8.05 9.42
N LEU A 84 -11.49 7.93 8.39
CA LEU A 84 -12.28 6.71 8.17
C LEU A 84 -11.39 5.57 7.66
N ALA A 85 -10.43 5.86 6.79
CA ALA A 85 -9.43 4.90 6.33
C ALA A 85 -8.59 4.35 7.51
N LEU A 86 -8.14 5.22 8.42
CA LEU A 86 -7.42 4.81 9.62
C LEU A 86 -8.31 3.96 10.55
N ALA A 87 -9.57 4.37 10.77
CA ALA A 87 -10.53 3.62 11.57
C ALA A 87 -10.82 2.23 10.96
N THR A 88 -10.85 2.13 9.64
CA THR A 88 -11.01 0.84 8.95
C THR A 88 -9.85 -0.10 9.30
N LEU A 89 -8.60 0.38 9.22
CA LEU A 89 -7.40 -0.40 9.58
C LEU A 89 -7.23 -0.60 11.10
N ALA A 90 -7.93 0.16 11.93
CA ALA A 90 -7.96 -0.06 13.37
C ALA A 90 -8.93 -1.18 13.77
N VAL A 91 -10.01 -1.39 13.01
CA VAL A 91 -11.03 -2.42 13.26
C VAL A 91 -10.71 -3.71 12.52
N LEU A 92 -10.25 -3.60 11.28
CA LEU A 92 -9.91 -4.74 10.43
C LEU A 92 -8.41 -4.74 10.18
N GLU A 93 -7.72 -5.74 10.70
CA GLU A 93 -6.31 -5.99 10.37
C GLU A 93 -6.12 -6.08 8.84
N PRO A 94 -4.96 -5.70 8.30
CA PRO A 94 -4.73 -5.63 6.85
C PRO A 94 -5.19 -6.86 6.07
N ASP A 95 -4.88 -8.06 6.54
CA ASP A 95 -5.26 -9.30 5.87
C ASP A 95 -6.77 -9.57 5.94
N ALA A 96 -7.40 -9.27 7.09
CA ALA A 96 -8.84 -9.39 7.26
C ALA A 96 -9.60 -8.40 6.35
N LEU A 97 -9.09 -7.18 6.22
CA LEU A 97 -9.64 -6.18 5.32
C LEU A 97 -9.56 -6.64 3.85
N ARG A 98 -8.40 -7.17 3.43
CA ARG A 98 -8.22 -7.71 2.07
C ARG A 98 -9.19 -8.86 1.79
N ALA A 99 -9.29 -9.82 2.69
CA ALA A 99 -10.24 -10.93 2.57
C ALA A 99 -11.69 -10.42 2.48
N ALA A 100 -12.08 -9.48 3.36
CA ALA A 100 -13.42 -8.91 3.34
C ALA A 100 -13.75 -8.18 2.03
N LEU A 101 -12.78 -7.48 1.43
CA LEU A 101 -12.96 -6.82 0.14
C LEU A 101 -13.00 -7.81 -1.02
N ALA A 102 -12.11 -8.81 -1.05
CA ALA A 102 -12.06 -9.83 -2.08
C ALA A 102 -13.34 -10.70 -2.11
N ASP A 103 -13.81 -11.10 -0.93
CA ASP A 103 -14.99 -11.95 -0.77
C ASP A 103 -16.32 -11.18 -0.82
N GLY A 104 -16.25 -9.83 -0.81
CA GLY A 104 -17.45 -9.00 -0.75
C GLY A 104 -18.19 -9.08 0.59
N ASN A 105 -17.48 -9.30 1.70
CA ASN A 105 -18.05 -9.46 3.03
C ASN A 105 -18.51 -8.11 3.61
N LEU A 106 -19.71 -7.69 3.24
CA LEU A 106 -20.31 -6.43 3.70
C LEU A 106 -20.48 -6.39 5.22
N THR A 107 -20.73 -7.54 5.87
CA THR A 107 -20.94 -7.62 7.31
C THR A 107 -19.68 -7.22 8.06
N ALA A 108 -18.51 -7.72 7.64
CA ALA A 108 -17.23 -7.33 8.22
C ALA A 108 -16.95 -5.84 8.02
N LEU A 109 -17.16 -5.32 6.80
CA LEU A 109 -16.91 -3.92 6.47
C LEU A 109 -17.82 -2.95 7.24
N THR A 110 -19.06 -3.33 7.51
CA THR A 110 -20.01 -2.49 8.28
C THR A 110 -19.75 -2.50 9.79
N GLN A 111 -18.84 -3.31 10.30
CA GLN A 111 -18.36 -3.23 11.69
C GLN A 111 -17.55 -1.95 11.94
N VAL A 112 -17.01 -1.34 10.88
CA VAL A 112 -16.23 -0.11 11.00
C VAL A 112 -17.19 1.07 11.26
N PRO A 113 -17.02 1.81 12.38
CA PRO A 113 -17.83 3.00 12.65
C PRO A 113 -17.69 4.02 11.52
N GLY A 114 -18.82 4.43 10.95
CA GLY A 114 -18.86 5.36 9.81
C GLY A 114 -18.94 4.68 8.43
N ILE A 115 -18.85 3.35 8.35
CA ILE A 115 -19.11 2.60 7.12
C ILE A 115 -20.47 1.93 7.22
N GLY A 116 -21.47 2.53 6.56
CA GLY A 116 -22.77 1.89 6.39
C GLY A 116 -22.79 0.96 5.18
N ARG A 117 -23.90 0.25 4.98
CA ARG A 117 -24.07 -0.74 3.90
C ARG A 117 -23.68 -0.19 2.51
N LYS A 118 -24.14 1.02 2.14
CA LYS A 118 -23.80 1.66 0.85
C LYS A 118 -22.31 1.96 0.73
N GLY A 119 -21.65 2.33 1.83
CA GLY A 119 -20.20 2.55 1.87
C GLY A 119 -19.43 1.25 1.69
N ALA A 120 -19.87 0.18 2.35
CA ALA A 120 -19.28 -1.15 2.22
C ALA A 120 -19.43 -1.71 0.79
N GLU A 121 -20.61 -1.59 0.19
CA GLU A 121 -20.85 -1.98 -1.21
C GLU A 121 -19.91 -1.23 -2.17
N ARG A 122 -19.75 0.08 -1.97
CA ARG A 122 -18.82 0.90 -2.78
C ARG A 122 -17.37 0.46 -2.60
N LEU A 123 -16.92 0.23 -1.37
CA LEU A 123 -15.57 -0.28 -1.08
C LEU A 123 -15.29 -1.57 -1.84
N VAL A 124 -16.23 -2.53 -1.81
CA VAL A 124 -16.09 -3.79 -2.53
C VAL A 124 -16.01 -3.55 -4.04
N ILE A 125 -16.90 -2.75 -4.62
CA ILE A 125 -16.92 -2.50 -6.07
C ILE A 125 -15.62 -1.82 -6.54
N GLU A 126 -15.11 -0.83 -5.78
CA GLU A 126 -13.96 -0.04 -6.21
C GLU A 126 -12.61 -0.69 -5.90
N LEU A 127 -12.54 -1.57 -4.87
CA LEU A 127 -11.26 -2.10 -4.37
C LEU A 127 -11.07 -3.61 -4.56
N ARG A 128 -12.10 -4.39 -4.83
CA ARG A 128 -12.00 -5.85 -4.96
C ARG A 128 -10.85 -6.31 -5.84
N ASP A 129 -10.77 -5.77 -7.04
CA ASP A 129 -9.75 -6.16 -8.01
C ASP A 129 -8.37 -5.57 -7.66
N LYS A 130 -8.34 -4.42 -6.99
CA LYS A 130 -7.11 -3.72 -6.62
C LYS A 130 -6.39 -4.37 -5.43
N VAL A 131 -7.12 -4.92 -4.47
CA VAL A 131 -6.50 -5.55 -3.29
C VAL A 131 -5.82 -6.88 -3.63
N GLY A 132 -6.20 -7.54 -4.73
CA GLY A 132 -5.52 -8.74 -5.25
C GLY A 132 -4.20 -8.43 -5.96
N ALA A 133 -4.01 -7.20 -6.45
CA ALA A 133 -2.84 -6.78 -7.22
C ALA A 133 -1.71 -6.18 -6.36
N LEU A 134 -1.90 -6.00 -5.03
CA LEU A 134 -0.86 -5.43 -4.17
C LEU A 134 0.34 -6.38 -4.02
N PRO A 135 1.59 -5.91 -4.26
CA PRO A 135 2.80 -6.70 -4.05
C PRO A 135 2.93 -7.06 -2.55
N GLY A 136 3.11 -8.32 -2.25
CA GLY A 136 3.38 -8.77 -0.87
C GLY A 136 2.70 -10.07 -0.46
N LEU A 137 1.66 -10.50 -1.19
CA LEU A 137 1.08 -11.83 -1.07
C LEU A 137 0.83 -12.40 -2.47
N ALA A 138 1.90 -12.63 -3.24
CA ALA A 138 1.84 -13.61 -4.29
C ALA A 138 1.40 -14.93 -3.63
N SER A 139 0.21 -15.43 -4.02
CA SER A 139 -0.23 -16.77 -3.63
C SER A 139 0.92 -17.74 -3.88
N PRO A 140 1.17 -18.76 -3.01
CA PRO A 140 2.28 -19.70 -3.20
C PRO A 140 2.25 -20.49 -4.52
N ALA A 141 1.31 -20.21 -5.41
CA ALA A 141 1.10 -20.86 -6.69
C ALA A 141 1.85 -20.25 -7.89
N GLU A 142 2.38 -19.02 -7.77
CA GLU A 142 3.22 -18.44 -8.83
C GLU A 142 4.70 -18.56 -8.42
N GLY A 143 5.44 -19.39 -9.14
CA GLY A 143 6.90 -19.52 -8.99
C GLY A 143 7.61 -18.17 -9.22
N PRO A 144 8.92 -18.07 -8.90
CA PRO A 144 9.69 -16.81 -8.94
C PRO A 144 9.60 -16.05 -10.28
N ALA A 145 9.26 -16.69 -11.37
CA ALA A 145 9.08 -16.07 -12.69
C ALA A 145 7.77 -15.25 -12.80
N GLY A 146 6.69 -15.63 -12.11
CA GLY A 146 5.41 -14.91 -12.13
C GLY A 146 5.51 -13.54 -11.43
N GLY A 147 6.19 -13.49 -10.29
CA GLY A 147 6.40 -12.25 -9.55
C GLY A 147 7.25 -11.22 -10.31
N VAL A 148 8.28 -11.66 -11.04
CA VAL A 148 9.11 -10.80 -11.89
C VAL A 148 8.29 -10.22 -13.05
N ARG A 149 7.46 -11.05 -13.69
CA ARG A 149 6.58 -10.63 -14.80
C ARG A 149 5.65 -9.51 -14.36
N THR A 150 4.90 -9.73 -13.30
CA THR A 150 3.92 -8.76 -12.77
C THR A 150 4.59 -7.45 -12.38
N ALA A 151 5.67 -7.48 -11.62
CA ALA A 151 6.41 -6.29 -11.20
C ALA A 151 6.94 -5.46 -12.37
N VAL A 152 7.43 -6.11 -13.44
CA VAL A 152 7.96 -5.40 -14.62
C VAL A 152 6.83 -4.82 -15.47
N VAL A 153 5.71 -5.53 -15.64
CA VAL A 153 4.53 -4.99 -16.33
C VAL A 153 4.00 -3.75 -15.61
N GLU A 154 3.85 -3.80 -14.28
CA GLU A 154 3.42 -2.64 -13.49
C GLU A 154 4.37 -1.44 -13.63
N ALA A 155 5.68 -1.70 -13.60
CA ALA A 155 6.67 -0.64 -13.80
C ALA A 155 6.55 0.02 -15.18
N LEU A 156 6.29 -0.75 -16.24
CA LEU A 156 6.08 -0.23 -17.59
C LEU A 156 4.78 0.56 -17.71
N LEU A 157 3.70 0.11 -17.06
CA LEU A 157 2.44 0.85 -16.98
C LEU A 157 2.64 2.20 -16.27
N GLY A 158 3.38 2.21 -15.15
CA GLY A 158 3.75 3.42 -14.41
C GLY A 158 4.60 4.41 -15.25
N LEU A 159 5.34 3.91 -16.22
CA LEU A 159 6.10 4.71 -17.19
C LEU A 159 5.25 5.17 -18.39
N GLY A 160 3.95 4.84 -18.42
CA GLY A 160 3.01 5.28 -19.46
C GLY A 160 2.93 4.40 -20.71
N PHE A 161 3.48 3.19 -20.68
CA PHE A 161 3.34 2.25 -21.80
C PHE A 161 1.95 1.58 -21.77
N PRO A 162 1.31 1.33 -22.94
CA PRO A 162 0.03 0.61 -23.00
C PRO A 162 0.16 -0.83 -22.47
N ALA A 163 -0.87 -1.30 -21.74
CA ALA A 163 -0.86 -2.61 -21.07
C ALA A 163 -0.50 -3.76 -22.00
N LYS A 164 -1.16 -3.84 -23.16
CA LYS A 164 -0.91 -4.88 -24.16
C LYS A 164 0.54 -4.90 -24.66
N GLN A 165 1.14 -3.73 -24.81
CA GLN A 165 2.52 -3.59 -25.26
C GLN A 165 3.51 -3.96 -24.16
N ALA A 166 3.23 -3.58 -22.90
CA ALA A 166 4.02 -3.94 -21.74
C ALA A 166 4.05 -5.47 -21.55
N GLU A 167 2.88 -6.11 -21.53
CA GLU A 167 2.75 -7.56 -21.37
C GLU A 167 3.51 -8.33 -22.47
N GLN A 168 3.25 -8.01 -23.75
CA GLN A 168 3.90 -8.68 -24.87
C GLN A 168 5.43 -8.53 -24.85
N THR A 169 5.92 -7.36 -24.43
CA THR A 169 7.37 -7.12 -24.38
C THR A 169 8.00 -7.90 -23.24
N VAL A 170 7.36 -7.93 -22.07
CA VAL A 170 7.85 -8.68 -20.90
C VAL A 170 7.84 -10.18 -21.19
N ASP A 171 6.78 -10.71 -21.79
CA ASP A 171 6.67 -12.11 -22.15
C ASP A 171 7.78 -12.50 -23.16
N GLY A 172 8.06 -11.64 -24.13
CA GLY A 172 9.17 -11.84 -25.08
C GLY A 172 10.55 -11.87 -24.40
N VAL A 173 10.78 -10.95 -23.46
CA VAL A 173 12.06 -10.88 -22.72
C VAL A 173 12.24 -12.06 -21.79
N LEU A 174 11.18 -12.54 -21.14
CA LEU A 174 11.23 -13.71 -20.25
C LEU A 174 11.41 -15.03 -21.03
N ALA A 175 10.88 -15.10 -22.27
CA ALA A 175 11.09 -16.27 -23.15
C ALA A 175 12.53 -16.38 -23.66
N GLU A 176 13.25 -15.28 -23.75
CA GLU A 176 14.67 -15.24 -24.11
C GLU A 176 15.52 -15.61 -22.87
N ASN A 177 15.68 -16.89 -22.57
CA ASN A 177 16.43 -17.43 -21.43
C ASN A 177 17.75 -16.69 -21.16
N GLY A 178 17.84 -15.98 -20.04
CA GLY A 178 19.08 -15.31 -19.60
C GLY A 178 18.96 -14.19 -18.59
N VAL A 179 17.74 -13.69 -18.30
CA VAL A 179 17.55 -12.61 -17.30
C VAL A 179 16.47 -13.05 -16.33
N SER A 180 16.87 -13.31 -15.07
CA SER A 180 15.99 -13.81 -14.00
C SER A 180 15.69 -12.79 -12.91
N ASP A 181 16.37 -11.61 -12.93
CA ASP A 181 16.12 -10.55 -11.97
C ASP A 181 15.21 -9.46 -12.55
N THR A 182 14.37 -8.88 -11.72
CA THR A 182 13.37 -7.84 -12.09
C THR A 182 14.00 -6.65 -12.78
N ALA A 183 15.17 -6.19 -12.28
CA ALA A 183 15.87 -5.03 -12.84
C ALA A 183 16.42 -5.30 -14.24
N GLY A 184 16.95 -6.49 -14.48
CA GLY A 184 17.46 -6.91 -15.79
C GLY A 184 16.35 -7.05 -16.81
N VAL A 185 15.22 -7.70 -16.45
CA VAL A 185 14.03 -7.83 -17.30
C VAL A 185 13.47 -6.45 -17.67
N LEU A 186 13.33 -5.54 -16.69
CA LEU A 186 12.84 -4.18 -16.93
C LEU A 186 13.76 -3.42 -17.91
N ARG A 187 15.07 -3.46 -17.70
CA ARG A 187 16.05 -2.78 -18.58
C ARG A 187 15.97 -3.31 -20.01
N LYS A 188 15.86 -4.63 -20.18
CA LYS A 188 15.76 -5.26 -21.50
C LYS A 188 14.43 -4.92 -22.19
N ALA A 189 13.32 -4.92 -21.44
CA ALA A 189 12.02 -4.50 -21.94
C ALA A 189 12.02 -3.04 -22.39
N LEU A 190 12.59 -2.12 -21.62
CA LEU A 190 12.73 -0.70 -22.01
C LEU A 190 13.59 -0.52 -23.28
N THR A 191 14.68 -1.29 -23.40
CA THR A 191 15.53 -1.25 -24.60
C THR A 191 14.75 -1.74 -25.84
N THR A 192 13.94 -2.77 -25.69
CA THR A 192 13.10 -3.32 -26.78
C THR A 192 12.01 -2.33 -27.18
N LEU A 193 11.38 -1.66 -26.22
CA LEU A 193 10.36 -0.66 -26.45
C LEU A 193 10.93 0.64 -27.08
N GLY A 194 12.16 1.04 -26.68
CA GLY A 194 12.83 2.21 -27.23
C GLY A 194 13.30 2.04 -28.68
N ARG A 195 13.55 0.81 -29.15
CA ARG A 195 13.92 0.51 -30.53
C ARG A 195 12.74 0.49 -31.52
N LYS A 196 11.51 0.45 -31.00
CA LYS A 196 10.27 0.42 -31.84
C LYS A 196 9.63 1.80 -32.04
N ARG A 197 10.33 2.87 -31.72
CA ARG A 197 9.92 4.26 -32.02
C ARG A 197 10.57 4.81 -33.27
#